data_1ec6cefc1d795c2ea34d9e58a2964499
#
_entry.id   1ec6cefc1d795c2ea34d9e58a2964499
#
_cell.length_a   1.000
_cell.length_b   1.000
_cell.length_c   1.000
_cell.angle_alpha   90.00
_cell.angle_beta   90.00
_cell.angle_gamma   90.00
#
_symmetry.space_group_name_H-M   'P 1'
#
loop_
_entity.id
_entity.type
_entity.pdbx_description
1 polymer ?
#
loop_
_entity_poly.entity_id
_entity_poly.type
_entity_poly.pdbx_seq_one_letter_code
_entity_poly.pdbx_strand_id
1 'polypeptide(L)'
;MKIALVGAGQRGMTYATYVYQSKKAEIAAVVEPDEIRRKAAADLFKIPTKMQFASVDEFYQAGKAADAVIIASMDRDHYSQTMAALDMGYDILLEKPISPDPRETLDIKEKANKLNLNVVVCHVLRYTNFFSTIKNIIDSNELGKVISIQHNENIGNFHMAHSFVRGNWRNSTLSSPLIMQKSCHDMDILTWLTDSEAKRISSFGSLKYFKEENAPANSSDRCYNCQAAADCRFDARKAYLPAAGDWPATLLSQDQSEKGLLKAIEKGPYGRCVYRCDNDVCDNQVVLIEFKNGVTVSFNLSGFTNKMCRTIKVMCENGEIRGDDSKNIIEITRFGSNAVNQYEQKVIHPGIVEGAHGGGDIGLMNDFIKLLNKRESVSKSSINQSVESHIMAYAAEESRISGKVIDIDELKQNLMLEDSSYNKSVVR
;
A
#
# COMPACT_ATOMS: atom_id res chain seq x y z
N MET A 1 -3.52 -9.39 -26.32
CA MET A 1 -2.77 -9.59 -25.08
C MET A 1 -3.74 -10.04 -24.00
N LYS A 2 -3.41 -11.10 -23.29
CA LYS A 2 -4.24 -11.75 -22.28
C LYS A 2 -3.60 -11.60 -20.90
N ILE A 3 -4.41 -11.29 -19.90
CA ILE A 3 -3.97 -11.13 -18.51
C ILE A 3 -4.81 -12.05 -17.62
N ALA A 4 -4.19 -12.80 -16.75
CA ALA A 4 -4.88 -13.58 -15.73
C ALA A 4 -4.99 -12.75 -14.43
N LEU A 5 -6.09 -12.90 -13.70
CA LEU A 5 -6.33 -12.26 -12.40
C LEU A 5 -6.24 -13.29 -11.29
N VAL A 6 -5.29 -13.13 -10.38
CA VAL A 6 -5.15 -13.88 -9.13
C VAL A 6 -5.58 -12.98 -7.97
N GLY A 7 -6.69 -13.34 -7.31
CA GLY A 7 -7.35 -12.53 -6.28
C GLY A 7 -8.38 -11.55 -6.86
N ALA A 8 -9.66 -11.90 -6.78
CA ALA A 8 -10.78 -11.05 -7.19
C ALA A 8 -11.34 -10.21 -6.04
N GLY A 9 -10.47 -9.77 -5.13
CA GLY A 9 -10.75 -8.77 -4.10
C GLY A 9 -10.86 -7.36 -4.67
N GLN A 10 -11.01 -6.37 -3.80
CA GLN A 10 -11.18 -4.96 -4.21
C GLN A 10 -10.06 -4.49 -5.16
N ARG A 11 -8.79 -4.75 -4.85
CA ARG A 11 -7.65 -4.30 -5.65
C ARG A 11 -7.59 -4.99 -7.01
N GLY A 12 -7.67 -6.33 -7.00
CA GLY A 12 -7.67 -7.11 -8.24
C GLY A 12 -8.80 -6.71 -9.19
N MET A 13 -10.02 -6.52 -8.66
CA MET A 13 -11.16 -6.04 -9.44
C MET A 13 -10.96 -4.63 -10.00
N THR A 14 -10.32 -3.72 -9.24
CA THR A 14 -9.99 -2.38 -9.75
C THR A 14 -9.10 -2.45 -11.00
N TYR A 15 -8.03 -3.22 -10.96
CA TYR A 15 -7.10 -3.37 -12.08
C TYR A 15 -7.74 -4.11 -13.27
N ALA A 16 -8.42 -5.20 -12.99
CA ALA A 16 -9.09 -5.99 -14.03
C ALA A 16 -10.20 -5.19 -14.73
N THR A 17 -10.97 -4.40 -13.98
CA THR A 17 -11.99 -3.52 -14.54
C THR A 17 -11.38 -2.48 -15.47
N TYR A 18 -10.24 -1.88 -15.09
CA TYR A 18 -9.52 -0.96 -15.97
C TYR A 18 -9.08 -1.65 -17.27
N VAL A 19 -8.50 -2.84 -17.21
CA VAL A 19 -8.12 -3.63 -18.39
C VAL A 19 -9.32 -3.84 -19.30
N TYR A 20 -10.44 -4.30 -18.73
CA TYR A 20 -11.67 -4.59 -19.47
C TYR A 20 -12.27 -3.34 -20.15
N GLN A 21 -12.36 -2.24 -19.43
CA GLN A 21 -12.91 -0.98 -19.94
C GLN A 21 -12.02 -0.33 -21.00
N SER A 22 -10.71 -0.40 -20.82
CA SER A 22 -9.73 0.19 -21.73
C SER A 22 -9.68 -0.50 -23.09
N LYS A 23 -10.14 -1.75 -23.18
CA LYS A 23 -10.06 -2.61 -24.37
C LYS A 23 -8.64 -2.81 -24.93
N LYS A 24 -7.62 -2.53 -24.10
CA LYS A 24 -6.20 -2.67 -24.48
C LYS A 24 -5.67 -4.08 -24.27
N ALA A 25 -6.32 -4.84 -23.40
CA ALA A 25 -6.04 -6.24 -23.11
C ALA A 25 -7.35 -6.96 -22.69
N GLU A 26 -7.29 -8.27 -22.55
CA GLU A 26 -8.39 -9.15 -22.16
C GLU A 26 -8.07 -9.78 -20.79
N ILE A 27 -9.05 -9.85 -19.89
CA ILE A 27 -8.94 -10.69 -18.69
C ILE A 27 -9.35 -12.10 -19.09
N ALA A 28 -8.37 -12.98 -19.24
CA ALA A 28 -8.55 -14.31 -19.84
C ALA A 28 -8.82 -15.42 -18.82
N ALA A 29 -8.42 -15.22 -17.55
CA ALA A 29 -8.62 -16.17 -16.47
C ALA A 29 -8.83 -15.45 -15.14
N VAL A 30 -9.50 -16.11 -14.21
CA VAL A 30 -9.65 -15.66 -12.80
C VAL A 30 -9.35 -16.80 -11.86
N VAL A 31 -8.56 -16.49 -10.83
CA VAL A 31 -8.23 -17.37 -9.70
C VAL A 31 -8.71 -16.72 -8.42
N GLU A 32 -9.70 -17.31 -7.77
CA GLU A 32 -10.30 -16.77 -6.53
C GLU A 32 -10.95 -17.91 -5.77
N PRO A 33 -10.56 -18.18 -4.51
CA PRO A 33 -11.14 -19.28 -3.72
C PRO A 33 -12.62 -19.06 -3.37
N ASP A 34 -13.03 -17.80 -3.17
CA ASP A 34 -14.44 -17.48 -2.92
C ASP A 34 -15.25 -17.62 -4.21
N GLU A 35 -16.18 -18.59 -4.21
CA GLU A 35 -16.99 -18.90 -5.39
C GLU A 35 -17.85 -17.73 -5.86
N ILE A 36 -18.37 -16.92 -4.94
CA ILE A 36 -19.25 -15.80 -5.25
C ILE A 36 -18.43 -14.72 -5.96
N ARG A 37 -17.25 -14.38 -5.43
CA ARG A 37 -16.33 -13.40 -6.05
C ARG A 37 -15.80 -13.90 -7.38
N ARG A 38 -15.42 -15.17 -7.45
CA ARG A 38 -14.92 -15.80 -8.69
C ARG A 38 -15.96 -15.71 -9.79
N LYS A 39 -17.21 -16.08 -9.49
CA LYS A 39 -18.32 -16.00 -10.45
C LYS A 39 -18.62 -14.56 -10.84
N ALA A 40 -18.69 -13.63 -9.91
CA ALA A 40 -18.92 -12.21 -10.20
C ALA A 40 -17.86 -11.63 -11.14
N ALA A 41 -16.59 -11.94 -10.92
CA ALA A 41 -15.50 -11.55 -11.81
C ALA A 41 -15.61 -12.21 -13.19
N ALA A 42 -15.92 -13.49 -13.22
CA ALA A 42 -16.06 -14.24 -14.49
C ALA A 42 -17.23 -13.71 -15.32
N ASP A 43 -18.37 -13.42 -14.74
CA ASP A 43 -19.54 -12.87 -15.42
C ASP A 43 -19.23 -11.47 -15.97
N LEU A 44 -18.58 -10.60 -15.16
CA LEU A 44 -18.22 -9.23 -15.56
C LEU A 44 -17.24 -9.23 -16.75
N PHE A 45 -16.20 -10.04 -16.68
CA PHE A 45 -15.13 -10.06 -17.70
C PHE A 45 -15.37 -11.10 -18.80
N LYS A 46 -16.50 -11.83 -18.77
CA LYS A 46 -16.89 -12.87 -19.72
C LYS A 46 -15.88 -14.01 -19.82
N ILE A 47 -15.35 -14.45 -18.67
CA ILE A 47 -14.35 -15.50 -18.58
C ILE A 47 -15.02 -16.88 -18.72
N PRO A 48 -14.59 -17.73 -19.66
CA PRO A 48 -15.15 -19.08 -19.82
C PRO A 48 -14.95 -19.93 -18.57
N THR A 49 -15.89 -20.84 -18.28
CA THR A 49 -15.85 -21.72 -17.08
C THR A 49 -14.52 -22.46 -16.92
N LYS A 50 -13.94 -22.95 -18.01
CA LYS A 50 -12.65 -23.65 -18.03
C LYS A 50 -11.45 -22.78 -17.64
N MET A 51 -11.65 -21.46 -17.53
CA MET A 51 -10.63 -20.47 -17.16
C MET A 51 -10.92 -19.82 -15.79
N GLN A 52 -11.78 -20.46 -14.98
CA GLN A 52 -12.14 -20.06 -13.64
C GLN A 52 -11.59 -21.09 -12.66
N PHE A 53 -10.66 -20.67 -11.79
CA PHE A 53 -9.93 -21.55 -10.90
C PHE A 53 -10.20 -21.20 -9.44
N ALA A 54 -10.34 -22.21 -8.57
CA ALA A 54 -10.50 -22.01 -7.15
C ALA A 54 -9.16 -21.83 -6.42
N SER A 55 -8.08 -22.33 -7.00
CA SER A 55 -6.73 -22.22 -6.44
C SER A 55 -5.70 -21.85 -7.50
N VAL A 56 -4.58 -21.32 -7.03
CA VAL A 56 -3.42 -20.99 -7.87
C VAL A 56 -2.78 -22.24 -8.44
N ASP A 57 -2.79 -23.33 -7.69
CA ASP A 57 -2.25 -24.62 -8.14
C ASP A 57 -3.01 -25.16 -9.34
N GLU A 58 -4.36 -25.13 -9.31
CA GLU A 58 -5.19 -25.50 -10.45
C GLU A 58 -4.87 -24.65 -11.69
N PHE A 59 -4.69 -23.34 -11.51
CA PHE A 59 -4.38 -22.42 -12.60
C PHE A 59 -3.03 -22.74 -13.24
N TYR A 60 -1.97 -22.95 -12.45
CA TYR A 60 -0.66 -23.24 -12.99
C TYR A 60 -0.57 -24.67 -13.59
N GLN A 61 -1.29 -25.63 -13.02
CA GLN A 61 -1.40 -26.99 -13.62
C GLN A 61 -2.09 -26.99 -14.96
N ALA A 62 -3.02 -26.08 -15.22
CA ALA A 62 -3.68 -25.93 -16.51
C ALA A 62 -2.76 -25.39 -17.63
N GLY A 63 -1.52 -25.00 -17.30
CA GLY A 63 -0.53 -24.45 -18.22
C GLY A 63 -0.63 -22.94 -18.42
N LYS A 64 0.26 -22.39 -19.25
CA LYS A 64 0.34 -20.95 -19.50
C LYS A 64 -0.87 -20.46 -20.33
N ALA A 65 -1.79 -19.76 -19.69
CA ALA A 65 -3.07 -19.34 -20.25
C ALA A 65 -3.15 -17.85 -20.65
N ALA A 66 -2.13 -17.06 -20.29
CA ALA A 66 -2.09 -15.62 -20.51
C ALA A 66 -0.65 -15.14 -20.79
N ASP A 67 -0.50 -13.88 -21.18
CA ASP A 67 0.81 -13.25 -21.38
C ASP A 67 1.36 -12.73 -20.05
N ALA A 68 0.49 -12.26 -19.17
CA ALA A 68 0.84 -11.69 -17.87
C ALA A 68 -0.18 -12.07 -16.79
N VAL A 69 0.20 -11.88 -15.53
CA VAL A 69 -0.63 -12.15 -14.34
C VAL A 69 -0.71 -10.90 -13.46
N ILE A 70 -1.91 -10.56 -13.01
CA ILE A 70 -2.12 -9.63 -11.89
C ILE A 70 -2.24 -10.47 -10.62
N ILE A 71 -1.36 -10.25 -9.64
CA ILE A 71 -1.40 -10.89 -8.33
C ILE A 71 -1.85 -9.85 -7.31
N ALA A 72 -3.07 -10.02 -6.80
CA ALA A 72 -3.74 -9.13 -5.85
C ALA A 72 -4.44 -9.91 -4.73
N SER A 73 -3.79 -10.95 -4.25
CA SER A 73 -4.18 -11.81 -3.12
C SER A 73 -3.82 -11.18 -1.77
N MET A 74 -3.70 -11.97 -0.72
CA MET A 74 -3.22 -11.50 0.58
C MET A 74 -1.68 -11.47 0.61
N ASP A 75 -1.13 -10.55 1.38
CA ASP A 75 0.31 -10.23 1.47
C ASP A 75 1.21 -11.48 1.57
N ARG A 76 0.79 -12.47 2.37
CA ARG A 76 1.58 -13.68 2.63
C ARG A 76 1.57 -14.69 1.49
N ASP A 77 0.65 -14.55 0.56
CA ASP A 77 0.54 -15.44 -0.60
C ASP A 77 1.35 -14.90 -1.80
N HIS A 78 1.75 -13.62 -1.76
CA HIS A 78 2.41 -12.95 -2.87
C HIS A 78 3.68 -13.66 -3.33
N TYR A 79 4.54 -14.07 -2.38
CA TYR A 79 5.81 -14.71 -2.70
C TYR A 79 5.64 -16.01 -3.48
N SER A 80 4.92 -16.97 -2.91
CA SER A 80 4.73 -18.29 -3.54
C SER A 80 4.05 -18.17 -4.91
N GLN A 81 3.04 -17.31 -5.01
CA GLN A 81 2.30 -17.08 -6.26
C GLN A 81 3.18 -16.39 -7.31
N THR A 82 4.00 -15.42 -6.91
CA THR A 82 4.91 -14.70 -7.81
C THR A 82 6.03 -15.63 -8.30
N MET A 83 6.62 -16.43 -7.41
CA MET A 83 7.68 -17.36 -7.76
C MET A 83 7.21 -18.42 -8.76
N ALA A 84 5.99 -18.96 -8.57
CA ALA A 84 5.37 -19.88 -9.50
C ALA A 84 5.04 -19.21 -10.85
N ALA A 85 4.53 -17.97 -10.83
CA ALA A 85 4.27 -17.22 -12.06
C ALA A 85 5.55 -16.95 -12.88
N LEU A 86 6.66 -16.63 -12.20
CA LEU A 86 7.96 -16.45 -12.82
C LEU A 86 8.48 -17.75 -13.45
N ASP A 87 8.30 -18.92 -12.79
CA ASP A 87 8.65 -20.23 -13.37
C ASP A 87 7.86 -20.56 -14.65
N MET A 88 6.62 -20.08 -14.72
CA MET A 88 5.78 -20.19 -15.91
C MET A 88 6.09 -19.15 -16.99
N GLY A 89 7.02 -18.24 -16.73
CA GLY A 89 7.43 -17.20 -17.68
C GLY A 89 6.41 -16.08 -17.87
N TYR A 90 5.64 -15.73 -16.83
CA TYR A 90 4.73 -14.59 -16.84
C TYR A 90 5.42 -13.28 -16.51
N ASP A 91 5.07 -12.21 -17.22
CA ASP A 91 5.21 -10.85 -16.70
C ASP A 91 4.14 -10.60 -15.63
N ILE A 92 4.47 -9.85 -14.58
CA ILE A 92 3.64 -9.77 -13.36
C ILE A 92 3.34 -8.32 -12.99
N LEU A 93 2.08 -8.04 -12.67
CA LEU A 93 1.67 -6.90 -11.85
C LEU A 93 1.40 -7.41 -10.44
N LEU A 94 2.21 -7.00 -9.47
CA LEU A 94 2.17 -7.49 -8.09
C LEU A 94 1.64 -6.43 -7.14
N GLU A 95 0.57 -6.75 -6.41
CA GLU A 95 0.09 -5.86 -5.33
C GLU A 95 1.13 -5.73 -4.21
N LYS A 96 1.09 -4.57 -3.56
CA LYS A 96 1.93 -4.29 -2.40
C LYS A 96 1.27 -4.79 -1.09
N PRO A 97 2.07 -5.09 -0.06
CA PRO A 97 3.53 -5.20 -0.09
C PRO A 97 4.00 -6.41 -0.91
N ILE A 98 5.21 -6.36 -1.45
CA ILE A 98 5.79 -7.46 -2.24
C ILE A 98 5.77 -8.76 -1.44
N SER A 99 6.27 -8.73 -0.23
CA SER A 99 6.17 -9.76 0.80
C SER A 99 6.37 -9.13 2.19
N PRO A 100 5.81 -9.73 3.25
CA PRO A 100 6.17 -9.40 4.64
C PRO A 100 7.62 -9.75 5.01
N ASP A 101 8.24 -10.69 4.30
CA ASP A 101 9.61 -11.12 4.50
C ASP A 101 10.56 -10.39 3.52
N PRO A 102 11.61 -9.70 4.03
CA PRO A 102 12.54 -8.97 3.17
C PRO A 102 13.37 -9.88 2.26
N ARG A 103 13.62 -11.14 2.63
CA ARG A 103 14.31 -12.12 1.77
C ARG A 103 13.47 -12.50 0.58
N GLU A 104 12.22 -12.86 0.81
CA GLU A 104 11.28 -13.18 -0.26
C GLU A 104 11.20 -12.02 -1.28
N THR A 105 11.29 -10.77 -0.77
CA THR A 105 11.35 -9.58 -1.63
C THR A 105 12.61 -9.56 -2.51
N LEU A 106 13.77 -9.92 -1.94
CA LEU A 106 15.04 -10.00 -2.68
C LEU A 106 15.03 -11.19 -3.67
N ASP A 107 14.51 -12.34 -3.27
CA ASP A 107 14.42 -13.55 -4.10
C ASP A 107 13.56 -13.30 -5.35
N ILE A 108 12.41 -12.64 -5.20
CA ILE A 108 11.57 -12.25 -6.34
C ILE A 108 12.36 -11.37 -7.31
N LYS A 109 13.08 -10.36 -6.80
CA LYS A 109 13.91 -9.48 -7.63
C LYS A 109 14.97 -10.26 -8.40
N GLU A 110 15.71 -11.13 -7.70
CA GLU A 110 16.79 -11.93 -8.28
C GLU A 110 16.23 -12.84 -9.38
N LYS A 111 15.17 -13.58 -9.08
CA LYS A 111 14.54 -14.51 -10.04
C LYS A 111 13.98 -13.79 -11.26
N ALA A 112 13.30 -12.66 -11.06
CA ALA A 112 12.76 -11.86 -12.17
C ALA A 112 13.89 -11.40 -13.10
N ASN A 113 14.99 -10.89 -12.54
CA ASN A 113 16.17 -10.46 -13.31
C ASN A 113 16.82 -11.63 -14.04
N LYS A 114 17.02 -12.79 -13.38
CA LYS A 114 17.60 -13.99 -13.98
C LYS A 114 16.79 -14.51 -15.16
N LEU A 115 15.47 -14.44 -15.06
CA LEU A 115 14.57 -14.90 -16.12
C LEU A 115 14.26 -13.81 -17.17
N ASN A 116 14.76 -12.58 -16.97
CA ASN A 116 14.45 -11.40 -17.79
C ASN A 116 12.94 -11.18 -17.96
N LEU A 117 12.20 -11.30 -16.83
CA LEU A 117 10.76 -11.08 -16.74
C LEU A 117 10.46 -9.80 -15.96
N ASN A 118 9.37 -9.15 -16.31
CA ASN A 118 8.95 -7.91 -15.67
C ASN A 118 8.08 -8.23 -14.45
N VAL A 119 8.46 -7.69 -13.29
CA VAL A 119 7.59 -7.58 -12.12
C VAL A 119 7.39 -6.10 -11.82
N VAL A 120 6.17 -5.62 -11.99
CA VAL A 120 5.75 -4.25 -11.71
C VAL A 120 4.98 -4.27 -10.40
N VAL A 121 5.44 -3.47 -9.44
CA VAL A 121 4.81 -3.38 -8.11
C VAL A 121 3.78 -2.26 -8.09
N CYS A 122 2.65 -2.48 -7.43
CA CYS A 122 1.53 -1.54 -7.39
C CYS A 122 1.81 -0.30 -6.52
N HIS A 123 2.93 0.38 -6.73
CA HIS A 123 3.25 1.68 -6.13
C HIS A 123 2.54 2.82 -6.86
N VAL A 124 1.23 2.86 -6.71
CA VAL A 124 0.30 3.74 -7.44
C VAL A 124 0.58 5.23 -7.22
N LEU A 125 1.20 5.62 -6.11
CA LEU A 125 1.44 7.04 -5.80
C LEU A 125 2.40 7.73 -6.77
N ARG A 126 3.37 7.03 -7.35
CA ARG A 126 4.27 7.54 -8.40
C ARG A 126 3.52 8.03 -9.65
N TYR A 127 2.30 7.53 -9.85
CA TYR A 127 1.45 7.84 -11.02
C TYR A 127 0.40 8.90 -10.72
N THR A 128 0.32 9.41 -9.49
CA THR A 128 -0.59 10.51 -9.15
C THR A 128 -0.04 11.84 -9.70
N ASN A 129 -0.94 12.74 -10.09
CA ASN A 129 -0.54 14.08 -10.50
C ASN A 129 0.18 14.82 -9.38
N PHE A 130 -0.24 14.61 -8.13
CA PHE A 130 0.35 15.27 -6.96
C PHE A 130 1.84 14.96 -6.81
N PHE A 131 2.20 13.69 -6.66
CA PHE A 131 3.60 13.31 -6.47
C PHE A 131 4.45 13.47 -7.75
N SER A 132 3.86 13.22 -8.93
CA SER A 132 4.55 13.47 -10.21
C SER A 132 4.91 14.95 -10.38
N THR A 133 4.04 15.88 -9.96
CA THR A 133 4.33 17.31 -10.00
C THR A 133 5.47 17.66 -9.05
N ILE A 134 5.47 17.14 -7.81
CA ILE A 134 6.58 17.36 -6.86
C ILE A 134 7.91 16.83 -7.44
N LYS A 135 7.89 15.61 -7.99
CA LYS A 135 9.08 15.02 -8.62
C LYS A 135 9.60 15.88 -9.77
N ASN A 136 8.72 16.33 -10.65
CA ASN A 136 9.11 17.20 -11.78
C ASN A 136 9.74 18.52 -11.31
N ILE A 137 9.24 19.11 -10.20
CA ILE A 137 9.83 20.33 -9.63
C ILE A 137 11.23 20.03 -9.10
N ILE A 138 11.43 18.91 -8.40
CA ILE A 138 12.75 18.48 -7.91
C ILE A 138 13.70 18.23 -9.09
N ASP A 139 13.25 17.50 -10.11
CA ASP A 139 14.05 17.14 -11.29
C ASP A 139 14.42 18.34 -12.16
N SER A 140 13.60 19.41 -12.16
CA SER A 140 13.95 20.67 -12.84
C SER A 140 15.15 21.37 -12.24
N ASN A 141 15.53 21.00 -11.01
CA ASN A 141 16.60 21.62 -10.22
C ASN A 141 16.43 23.13 -9.98
N GLU A 142 15.22 23.67 -10.16
CA GLU A 142 14.94 25.10 -9.97
C GLU A 142 15.19 25.58 -8.53
N LEU A 143 15.01 24.69 -7.56
CA LEU A 143 15.23 24.97 -6.14
C LEU A 143 16.59 24.45 -5.62
N GLY A 144 17.46 23.94 -6.51
CA GLY A 144 18.69 23.27 -6.11
C GLY A 144 18.43 21.86 -5.56
N LYS A 145 19.44 21.28 -4.93
CA LYS A 145 19.36 19.90 -4.39
C LYS A 145 18.44 19.84 -3.19
N VAL A 146 17.79 18.69 -3.02
CA VAL A 146 17.02 18.36 -1.80
C VAL A 146 18.00 18.23 -0.62
N ILE A 147 17.70 18.89 0.47
CA ILE A 147 18.46 18.85 1.74
C ILE A 147 17.76 17.91 2.73
N SER A 148 16.46 18.11 2.93
CA SER A 148 15.68 17.28 3.84
C SER A 148 14.19 17.23 3.48
N ILE A 149 13.48 16.19 3.97
CA ILE A 149 12.05 16.02 3.75
C ILE A 149 11.33 15.74 5.06
N GLN A 150 10.17 16.36 5.24
CA GLN A 150 9.17 15.98 6.25
C GLN A 150 7.96 15.39 5.53
N HIS A 151 7.57 14.16 5.86
CA HIS A 151 6.46 13.49 5.20
C HIS A 151 5.53 12.86 6.23
N ASN A 152 4.22 12.96 6.02
CA ASN A 152 3.23 12.39 6.92
C ASN A 152 2.22 11.56 6.12
N GLU A 153 2.00 10.33 6.56
CA GLU A 153 0.83 9.52 6.22
C GLU A 153 -0.20 9.67 7.34
N ASN A 154 -1.25 10.40 7.05
CA ASN A 154 -2.41 10.56 7.92
C ASN A 154 -3.45 9.51 7.56
N ILE A 155 -3.48 8.40 8.31
CA ILE A 155 -4.37 7.27 8.00
C ILE A 155 -5.85 7.66 8.16
N GLY A 156 -6.14 8.56 9.09
CA GLY A 156 -7.51 8.87 9.51
C GLY A 156 -8.04 7.88 10.55
N ASN A 157 -8.63 8.40 11.63
CA ASN A 157 -9.03 7.58 12.78
C ASN A 157 -10.07 6.51 12.43
N PHE A 158 -10.95 6.81 11.49
CA PHE A 158 -11.95 5.86 11.01
C PHE A 158 -11.34 4.75 10.17
N HIS A 159 -10.45 5.10 9.22
CA HIS A 159 -9.77 4.10 8.38
C HIS A 159 -8.86 3.19 9.21
N MET A 160 -8.17 3.75 10.22
CA MET A 160 -7.40 2.95 11.18
C MET A 160 -8.28 1.91 11.86
N ALA A 161 -9.40 2.34 12.46
CA ALA A 161 -10.34 1.45 13.14
C ALA A 161 -10.95 0.39 12.22
N HIS A 162 -11.25 0.75 10.96
CA HIS A 162 -11.83 -0.14 9.97
C HIS A 162 -10.82 -1.19 9.50
N SER A 163 -9.68 -0.78 8.95
CA SER A 163 -8.77 -1.65 8.22
C SER A 163 -7.73 -2.32 9.10
N PHE A 164 -7.20 -1.59 10.10
CA PHE A 164 -6.02 -2.00 10.87
C PHE A 164 -6.34 -2.37 12.32
N VAL A 165 -7.63 -2.31 12.71
CA VAL A 165 -8.11 -2.80 14.02
C VAL A 165 -9.12 -3.92 13.83
N ARG A 166 -10.14 -3.77 12.97
CA ARG A 166 -11.16 -4.78 12.72
C ARG A 166 -10.90 -5.64 11.49
N GLY A 167 -10.26 -5.05 10.48
CA GLY A 167 -10.07 -5.63 9.16
C GLY A 167 -8.94 -6.66 9.08
N ASN A 168 -8.63 -7.06 7.85
CA ASN A 168 -7.67 -8.12 7.56
C ASN A 168 -6.23 -7.75 7.91
N TRP A 169 -5.91 -6.44 7.95
CA TRP A 169 -4.57 -5.93 8.22
C TRP A 169 -4.33 -5.57 9.69
N ARG A 170 -5.15 -6.05 10.61
CA ARG A 170 -5.09 -5.76 12.04
C ARG A 170 -3.96 -6.44 12.79
N ASN A 171 -3.45 -7.53 12.26
CA ASN A 171 -2.50 -8.40 12.95
C ASN A 171 -1.31 -8.71 12.07
N SER A 172 -0.12 -8.43 12.59
CA SER A 172 1.15 -8.56 11.85
C SER A 172 1.48 -10.00 11.47
N THR A 173 1.01 -10.99 12.26
CA THR A 173 1.20 -12.41 11.96
C THR A 173 0.26 -12.89 10.84
N LEU A 174 -0.96 -12.35 10.76
CA LEU A 174 -1.92 -12.70 9.72
C LEU A 174 -1.66 -11.97 8.40
N SER A 175 -1.05 -10.81 8.46
CA SER A 175 -0.69 -9.98 7.30
C SER A 175 0.76 -9.51 7.42
N SER A 176 1.00 -8.24 7.71
CA SER A 176 2.32 -7.64 7.91
C SER A 176 2.25 -6.44 8.88
N PRO A 177 3.37 -5.90 9.38
CA PRO A 177 3.37 -4.68 10.18
C PRO A 177 2.74 -3.49 9.44
N LEU A 178 2.12 -2.55 10.17
CA LEU A 178 1.43 -1.40 9.57
C LEU A 178 2.33 -0.58 8.64
N ILE A 179 3.58 -0.36 9.02
CA ILE A 179 4.56 0.36 8.21
C ILE A 179 4.75 -0.30 6.83
N MET A 180 4.74 -1.63 6.78
CA MET A 180 4.83 -2.40 5.53
C MET A 180 3.53 -2.32 4.72
N GLN A 181 2.38 -2.58 5.35
CA GLN A 181 1.08 -2.61 4.67
C GLN A 181 0.69 -1.27 4.08
N LYS A 182 0.91 -0.19 4.85
CA LYS A 182 0.43 1.15 4.50
C LYS A 182 1.54 2.01 3.91
N SER A 183 2.70 2.03 4.54
CA SER A 183 3.73 3.03 4.27
C SER A 183 4.88 2.52 3.41
N CYS A 184 4.83 1.29 2.88
CA CYS A 184 5.71 0.92 1.76
C CYS A 184 5.52 1.87 0.56
N HIS A 185 4.32 2.41 0.36
CA HIS A 185 4.08 3.49 -0.59
C HIS A 185 4.86 4.78 -0.27
N ASP A 186 4.90 5.15 1.03
CA ASP A 186 5.56 6.37 1.48
C ASP A 186 7.07 6.22 1.39
N MET A 187 7.62 5.05 1.77
CA MET A 187 9.02 4.71 1.59
C MET A 187 9.42 4.73 0.10
N ASP A 188 8.53 4.26 -0.77
CA ASP A 188 8.72 4.29 -2.21
C ASP A 188 8.77 5.72 -2.77
N ILE A 189 7.85 6.59 -2.33
CA ILE A 189 7.86 8.01 -2.70
C ILE A 189 9.13 8.69 -2.19
N LEU A 190 9.55 8.43 -0.97
CA LEU A 190 10.77 9.05 -0.41
C LEU A 190 12.02 8.61 -1.17
N THR A 191 12.16 7.34 -1.52
CA THR A 191 13.24 6.84 -2.37
C THR A 191 13.23 7.51 -3.75
N TRP A 192 12.04 7.63 -4.35
CA TRP A 192 11.88 8.26 -5.66
C TRP A 192 12.19 9.76 -5.66
N LEU A 193 11.74 10.50 -4.64
CA LEU A 193 11.98 11.94 -4.54
C LEU A 193 13.44 12.28 -4.23
N THR A 194 14.13 11.43 -3.45
CA THR A 194 15.55 11.64 -3.10
C THR A 194 16.51 11.13 -4.15
N ASP A 195 16.02 10.27 -5.07
CA ASP A 195 16.86 9.56 -6.06
C ASP A 195 18.08 8.87 -5.42
N SER A 196 17.88 8.24 -4.26
CA SER A 196 18.94 7.64 -3.46
C SER A 196 18.44 6.44 -2.66
N GLU A 197 19.32 5.49 -2.38
CA GLU A 197 19.06 4.42 -1.41
C GLU A 197 19.20 4.95 0.02
N ALA A 198 18.43 4.35 0.94
CA ALA A 198 18.59 4.62 2.35
C ALA A 198 19.93 4.08 2.87
N LYS A 199 20.54 4.80 3.82
CA LYS A 199 21.78 4.42 4.49
C LYS A 199 21.48 3.81 5.86
N ARG A 200 20.70 4.50 6.69
CA ARG A 200 20.31 4.04 8.03
C ARG A 200 18.95 4.57 8.44
N ILE A 201 18.28 3.80 9.31
CA ILE A 201 16.91 4.08 9.76
C ILE A 201 16.81 3.93 11.27
N SER A 202 16.07 4.86 11.91
CA SER A 202 15.66 4.77 13.30
C SER A 202 14.15 4.98 13.42
N SER A 203 13.47 4.20 14.27
CA SER A 203 12.02 4.24 14.37
C SER A 203 11.51 4.05 15.79
N PHE A 204 10.42 4.76 16.11
CA PHE A 204 9.66 4.61 17.37
C PHE A 204 8.17 4.51 17.02
N GLY A 205 7.46 3.60 17.68
CA GLY A 205 6.03 3.44 17.46
C GLY A 205 5.41 2.44 18.42
N SER A 206 4.11 2.49 18.57
CA SER A 206 3.39 1.60 19.48
C SER A 206 1.92 1.45 19.10
N LEU A 207 1.30 0.38 19.58
CA LEU A 207 -0.15 0.30 19.71
C LEU A 207 -0.50 0.92 21.07
N LYS A 208 -1.08 2.12 21.04
CA LYS A 208 -1.34 2.89 22.27
C LYS A 208 -2.82 2.94 22.65
N TYR A 209 -3.69 3.08 21.69
CA TYR A 209 -5.09 3.40 21.95
C TYR A 209 -6.06 2.23 21.79
N PHE A 210 -5.93 1.44 20.75
CA PHE A 210 -6.87 0.35 20.47
C PHE A 210 -6.55 -0.90 21.26
N LYS A 211 -6.73 -0.78 22.62
CA LYS A 211 -6.47 -1.79 23.63
C LYS A 211 -7.63 -1.86 24.62
N GLU A 212 -7.77 -2.98 25.29
CA GLU A 212 -8.84 -3.22 26.26
C GLU A 212 -8.86 -2.23 27.41
N GLU A 213 -7.69 -1.78 27.89
CA GLU A 213 -7.57 -0.78 28.94
C GLU A 213 -8.24 0.58 28.64
N ASN A 214 -8.44 0.87 27.34
CA ASN A 214 -9.09 2.09 26.87
C ASN A 214 -10.57 1.86 26.50
N ALA A 215 -11.11 0.68 26.75
CA ALA A 215 -12.51 0.39 26.45
C ALA A 215 -13.45 1.19 27.35
N PRO A 216 -14.50 1.81 26.81
CA PRO A 216 -15.51 2.48 27.64
C PRO A 216 -16.13 1.53 28.65
N ALA A 217 -16.46 2.04 29.82
CA ALA A 217 -17.22 1.30 30.83
C ALA A 217 -18.52 0.74 30.20
N ASN A 218 -18.91 -0.46 30.58
CA ASN A 218 -20.09 -1.18 30.07
C ASN A 218 -20.04 -1.46 28.55
N SER A 219 -18.86 -1.38 27.91
CA SER A 219 -18.70 -1.84 26.53
C SER A 219 -18.70 -3.37 26.45
N SER A 220 -19.18 -3.91 25.34
CA SER A 220 -19.18 -5.35 25.05
C SER A 220 -18.21 -5.71 23.94
N ASP A 221 -18.00 -7.01 23.68
CA ASP A 221 -17.08 -7.49 22.63
C ASP A 221 -17.54 -7.11 21.22
N ARG A 222 -18.83 -6.80 21.05
CA ARG A 222 -19.41 -6.43 19.77
C ARG A 222 -20.30 -5.21 19.88
N CYS A 223 -20.29 -4.38 18.83
CA CYS A 223 -21.08 -3.15 18.76
C CYS A 223 -22.58 -3.38 18.74
N TYR A 224 -23.05 -4.55 18.22
CA TYR A 224 -24.48 -4.83 17.98
C TYR A 224 -25.34 -4.65 19.23
N ASN A 225 -24.87 -5.11 20.37
CA ASN A 225 -25.56 -5.03 21.67
C ASN A 225 -24.78 -4.26 22.75
N CYS A 226 -23.86 -3.37 22.33
CA CYS A 226 -23.01 -2.63 23.23
C CYS A 226 -23.79 -1.51 23.96
N GLN A 227 -23.72 -1.51 25.30
CA GLN A 227 -24.38 -0.48 26.12
C GLN A 227 -23.68 0.89 26.03
N ALA A 228 -22.36 0.90 25.75
CA ALA A 228 -21.59 2.13 25.57
C ALA A 228 -21.76 2.76 24.16
N ALA A 229 -22.62 2.24 23.30
CA ALA A 229 -22.75 2.63 21.91
C ALA A 229 -23.12 4.10 21.70
N ALA A 230 -23.93 4.68 22.60
CA ALA A 230 -24.40 6.06 22.49
C ALA A 230 -23.23 7.06 22.40
N ASP A 231 -22.21 6.86 23.22
CA ASP A 231 -21.05 7.76 23.33
C ASP A 231 -19.81 7.26 22.60
N CYS A 232 -19.83 6.02 22.07
CA CYS A 232 -18.71 5.45 21.35
C CYS A 232 -18.62 5.98 19.91
N ARG A 233 -17.56 6.72 19.58
CA ARG A 233 -17.29 7.20 18.21
C ARG A 233 -16.99 6.10 17.21
N PHE A 234 -16.60 4.92 17.70
CA PHE A 234 -16.27 3.75 16.87
C PHE A 234 -17.40 2.72 16.79
N ASP A 235 -18.63 3.06 17.24
CA ASP A 235 -19.76 2.15 17.08
C ASP A 235 -19.98 1.79 15.60
N ALA A 236 -20.00 0.47 15.32
CA ALA A 236 -20.04 -0.04 13.95
C ALA A 236 -21.32 0.39 13.20
N ARG A 237 -22.44 0.57 13.90
CA ARG A 237 -23.71 1.02 13.28
C ARG A 237 -23.57 2.47 12.82
N LYS A 238 -22.99 3.34 13.66
CA LYS A 238 -22.71 4.74 13.29
C LYS A 238 -21.73 4.86 12.14
N ALA A 239 -20.77 3.92 12.09
CA ALA A 239 -19.71 3.92 11.11
C ALA A 239 -20.17 3.43 9.72
N TYR A 240 -20.98 2.36 9.69
CA TYR A 240 -21.24 1.65 8.43
C TYR A 240 -22.65 1.84 7.86
N LEU A 241 -23.70 2.03 8.68
CA LEU A 241 -25.05 2.19 8.14
C LEU A 241 -25.18 3.44 7.24
N PRO A 242 -24.61 4.61 7.59
CA PRO A 242 -24.67 5.78 6.71
C PRO A 242 -23.87 5.63 5.40
N ALA A 243 -22.97 4.64 5.32
CA ALA A 243 -22.13 4.38 4.15
C ALA A 243 -22.70 3.26 3.26
N ALA A 244 -23.96 2.87 3.44
CA ALA A 244 -24.60 1.83 2.62
C ALA A 244 -24.48 2.12 1.12
N GLY A 245 -24.02 1.14 0.36
CA GLY A 245 -23.72 1.26 -1.08
C GLY A 245 -22.33 1.75 -1.42
N ASP A 246 -21.60 2.35 -0.46
CA ASP A 246 -20.26 2.90 -0.65
C ASP A 246 -19.20 2.20 0.22
N TRP A 247 -17.93 2.55 -0.02
CA TRP A 247 -16.86 2.20 0.90
C TRP A 247 -17.05 2.95 2.22
N PRO A 248 -16.92 2.30 3.39
CA PRO A 248 -16.45 0.92 3.57
C PRO A 248 -17.55 -0.12 3.78
N ALA A 249 -18.86 0.25 3.73
CA ALA A 249 -19.95 -0.68 4.00
C ALA A 249 -20.00 -1.86 3.00
N THR A 250 -19.61 -1.60 1.75
CA THR A 250 -19.52 -2.64 0.69
C THR A 250 -18.53 -3.77 1.01
N LEU A 251 -17.61 -3.57 1.97
CA LEU A 251 -16.69 -4.61 2.44
C LEU A 251 -17.31 -5.52 3.52
N LEU A 252 -18.41 -5.09 4.16
CA LEU A 252 -19.06 -5.85 5.21
C LEU A 252 -19.99 -6.91 4.65
N SER A 253 -20.74 -6.56 3.61
CA SER A 253 -21.79 -7.41 3.03
C SER A 253 -22.04 -7.02 1.57
N GLN A 254 -22.45 -7.99 0.75
CA GLN A 254 -23.02 -7.69 -0.56
C GLN A 254 -24.47 -7.20 -0.44
N ASP A 255 -25.19 -7.62 0.60
CA ASP A 255 -26.50 -7.06 0.93
C ASP A 255 -26.31 -5.73 1.66
N GLN A 256 -26.50 -4.64 0.94
CA GLN A 256 -26.34 -3.27 1.42
C GLN A 256 -27.62 -2.70 2.07
N SER A 257 -28.67 -3.52 2.23
CA SER A 257 -29.83 -3.14 3.03
C SER A 257 -29.42 -2.96 4.49
N GLU A 258 -30.15 -2.12 5.24
CA GLU A 258 -29.92 -1.94 6.68
C GLU A 258 -29.91 -3.29 7.42
N LYS A 259 -30.83 -4.20 7.08
CA LYS A 259 -30.90 -5.55 7.65
C LYS A 259 -29.66 -6.38 7.33
N GLY A 260 -29.17 -6.33 6.10
CA GLY A 260 -27.97 -7.01 5.67
C GLY A 260 -26.72 -6.50 6.39
N LEU A 261 -26.58 -5.19 6.50
CA LEU A 261 -25.46 -4.56 7.23
C LEU A 261 -25.53 -4.83 8.73
N LEU A 262 -26.69 -4.75 9.36
CA LEU A 262 -26.84 -5.10 10.78
C LEU A 262 -26.46 -6.56 11.04
N LYS A 263 -26.87 -7.51 10.19
CA LYS A 263 -26.45 -8.91 10.28
C LYS A 263 -24.94 -9.07 10.13
N ALA A 264 -24.31 -8.33 9.23
CA ALA A 264 -22.86 -8.31 9.06
C ALA A 264 -22.14 -7.73 10.28
N ILE A 265 -22.67 -6.68 10.90
CA ILE A 265 -22.16 -6.09 12.15
C ILE A 265 -22.34 -7.07 13.33
N GLU A 266 -23.46 -7.76 13.40
CA GLU A 266 -23.71 -8.77 14.45
C GLU A 266 -22.70 -9.91 14.41
N LYS A 267 -22.39 -10.45 13.22
CA LYS A 267 -21.65 -11.72 13.07
C LYS A 267 -20.24 -11.54 12.51
N GLY A 268 -20.04 -10.55 11.63
CA GLY A 268 -18.80 -10.36 10.89
C GLY A 268 -17.70 -9.65 11.70
N PRO A 269 -16.47 -9.57 11.15
CA PRO A 269 -15.31 -9.00 11.86
C PRO A 269 -15.48 -7.51 12.15
N TYR A 270 -16.15 -6.77 11.30
CA TYR A 270 -16.29 -5.30 11.41
C TYR A 270 -17.25 -4.84 12.54
N GLY A 271 -18.00 -5.77 13.14
CA GLY A 271 -18.83 -5.49 14.32
C GLY A 271 -18.12 -5.68 15.65
N ARG A 272 -16.85 -6.12 15.68
CA ARG A 272 -16.09 -6.29 16.92
C ARG A 272 -15.78 -4.94 17.58
N CYS A 273 -15.64 -4.96 18.88
CA CYS A 273 -15.20 -3.79 19.64
C CYS A 273 -13.74 -3.46 19.27
N VAL A 274 -13.47 -2.22 18.89
CA VAL A 274 -12.10 -1.79 18.50
C VAL A 274 -11.08 -1.91 19.64
N TYR A 275 -11.54 -1.96 20.87
CA TYR A 275 -10.70 -2.09 22.05
C TYR A 275 -10.43 -3.55 22.44
N ARG A 276 -11.12 -4.53 21.81
CA ARG A 276 -11.02 -5.97 22.10
C ARG A 276 -10.77 -6.79 20.84
N CYS A 277 -10.22 -6.16 19.81
CA CYS A 277 -9.73 -6.91 18.66
C CYS A 277 -8.37 -7.56 18.97
N ASP A 278 -8.00 -8.54 18.17
CA ASP A 278 -6.69 -9.20 18.18
C ASP A 278 -5.67 -8.43 17.32
N ASN A 279 -5.77 -7.09 17.31
CA ASN A 279 -4.85 -6.21 16.60
C ASN A 279 -3.56 -6.02 17.41
N ASP A 280 -2.42 -6.07 16.72
CA ASP A 280 -1.09 -5.87 17.28
C ASP A 280 -0.28 -4.80 16.54
N VAL A 281 -0.78 -4.32 15.40
CA VAL A 281 -0.08 -3.30 14.59
C VAL A 281 -0.07 -1.95 15.31
N CYS A 282 0.98 -1.17 15.08
CA CYS A 282 1.12 0.16 15.65
C CYS A 282 -0.05 1.07 15.23
N ASP A 283 -0.52 1.93 16.11
CA ASP A 283 -1.48 2.98 15.75
C ASP A 283 -0.81 4.36 15.53
N ASN A 284 0.48 4.44 15.83
CA ASN A 284 1.37 5.58 15.54
C ASN A 284 2.82 5.10 15.39
N GLN A 285 3.58 5.71 14.47
CA GLN A 285 4.98 5.40 14.24
C GLN A 285 5.71 6.59 13.63
N VAL A 286 6.92 6.89 14.10
CA VAL A 286 7.82 7.91 13.57
C VAL A 286 9.09 7.22 13.08
N VAL A 287 9.56 7.60 11.88
CA VAL A 287 10.76 7.04 11.26
C VAL A 287 11.70 8.17 10.84
N LEU A 288 12.96 8.07 11.23
CA LEU A 288 14.04 8.94 10.79
C LEU A 288 14.91 8.16 9.80
N ILE A 289 15.18 8.75 8.65
CA ILE A 289 15.92 8.12 7.55
C ILE A 289 17.06 9.03 7.14
N GLU A 290 18.26 8.47 7.01
CA GLU A 290 19.39 9.08 6.31
C GLU A 290 19.60 8.35 4.99
N PHE A 291 19.63 9.07 3.88
CA PHE A 291 19.91 8.54 2.55
C PHE A 291 21.43 8.62 2.23
N LYS A 292 21.90 7.78 1.31
CA LYS A 292 23.35 7.73 0.94
C LYS A 292 23.87 9.04 0.35
N ASN A 293 22.99 9.82 -0.29
CA ASN A 293 23.33 11.16 -0.80
C ASN A 293 23.31 12.27 0.27
N GLY A 294 23.08 11.92 1.54
CA GLY A 294 23.06 12.85 2.68
C GLY A 294 21.71 13.50 2.97
N VAL A 295 20.69 13.28 2.16
CA VAL A 295 19.32 13.75 2.44
C VAL A 295 18.80 13.07 3.71
N THR A 296 18.19 13.85 4.60
CA THR A 296 17.54 13.33 5.82
C THR A 296 16.03 13.47 5.73
N VAL A 297 15.32 12.48 6.30
CA VAL A 297 13.86 12.46 6.28
C VAL A 297 13.30 12.20 7.67
N SER A 298 12.27 12.97 8.05
CA SER A 298 11.36 12.62 9.13
C SER A 298 10.02 12.20 8.55
N PHE A 299 9.64 10.95 8.81
CA PHE A 299 8.37 10.39 8.40
C PHE A 299 7.48 10.11 9.61
N ASN A 300 6.20 10.44 9.53
CA ASN A 300 5.23 10.20 10.60
C ASN A 300 4.00 9.49 10.05
N LEU A 301 3.66 8.37 10.67
CA LEU A 301 2.50 7.54 10.40
C LEU A 301 1.55 7.62 11.59
N SER A 302 0.32 8.09 11.39
CA SER A 302 -0.64 8.21 12.48
C SER A 302 -2.06 7.79 12.11
N GLY A 303 -2.64 6.92 12.95
CA GLY A 303 -4.06 6.57 12.92
C GLY A 303 -4.98 7.61 13.58
N PHE A 304 -4.42 8.67 14.22
CA PHE A 304 -5.17 9.66 14.99
C PHE A 304 -5.26 11.00 14.25
N THR A 305 -5.67 10.97 13.01
CA THR A 305 -5.89 12.15 12.19
C THR A 305 -7.35 12.23 11.76
N ASN A 306 -7.81 13.44 11.43
CA ASN A 306 -9.20 13.65 11.01
C ASN A 306 -9.47 13.05 9.62
N LYS A 307 -8.55 13.27 8.68
CA LYS A 307 -8.67 12.84 7.29
C LYS A 307 -7.55 11.87 6.91
N MET A 308 -7.86 11.01 5.98
CA MET A 308 -6.88 10.21 5.26
C MET A 308 -6.22 11.10 4.20
N CYS A 309 -4.95 11.44 4.38
CA CYS A 309 -4.20 12.29 3.46
C CYS A 309 -2.69 12.18 3.68
N ARG A 310 -1.93 12.66 2.70
CA ARG A 310 -0.50 12.86 2.81
C ARG A 310 -0.17 14.34 2.81
N THR A 311 0.75 14.73 3.71
CA THR A 311 1.34 16.06 3.69
C THR A 311 2.86 15.92 3.59
N ILE A 312 3.47 16.79 2.80
CA ILE A 312 4.91 16.75 2.56
C ILE A 312 5.50 18.16 2.57
N LYS A 313 6.73 18.28 3.11
CA LYS A 313 7.57 19.44 2.98
C LYS A 313 8.94 18.99 2.49
N VAL A 314 9.36 19.48 1.32
CA VAL A 314 10.69 19.26 0.77
C VAL A 314 11.48 20.55 0.92
N MET A 315 12.60 20.50 1.61
CA MET A 315 13.50 21.62 1.81
C MET A 315 14.72 21.45 0.89
N CYS A 316 14.93 22.45 0.03
CA CYS A 316 15.99 22.46 -0.97
C CYS A 316 16.98 23.59 -0.68
N GLU A 317 18.10 23.65 -1.44
CA GLU A 317 19.13 24.68 -1.29
C GLU A 317 18.60 26.11 -1.45
N ASN A 318 17.67 26.34 -2.38
CA ASN A 318 17.19 27.66 -2.77
C ASN A 318 15.70 27.90 -2.52
N GLY A 319 15.03 26.98 -1.82
CA GLY A 319 13.59 27.09 -1.58
C GLY A 319 12.99 25.86 -0.89
N GLU A 320 11.68 25.87 -0.81
CA GLU A 320 10.92 24.74 -0.23
C GLU A 320 9.65 24.46 -1.05
N ILE A 321 9.21 23.19 -0.98
CA ILE A 321 7.93 22.73 -1.53
C ILE A 321 7.08 22.27 -0.35
N ARG A 322 5.83 22.68 -0.29
CA ARG A 322 4.82 22.16 0.64
C ARG A 322 3.67 21.56 -0.15
N GLY A 323 3.24 20.36 0.22
CA GLY A 323 2.13 19.67 -0.42
C GLY A 323 1.11 19.12 0.57
N ASP A 324 -0.17 19.20 0.20
CA ASP A 324 -1.30 18.57 0.88
C ASP A 324 -2.18 17.91 -0.19
N ASP A 325 -2.17 16.58 -0.27
CA ASP A 325 -2.88 15.84 -1.31
C ASP A 325 -4.41 15.93 -1.17
N SER A 326 -4.91 16.04 0.07
CA SER A 326 -6.36 16.19 0.31
C SER A 326 -6.92 17.54 -0.15
N LYS A 327 -6.08 18.54 -0.27
CA LYS A 327 -6.43 19.86 -0.78
C LYS A 327 -6.04 20.02 -2.26
N ASN A 328 -5.32 19.04 -2.81
CA ASN A 328 -4.76 19.09 -4.15
C ASN A 328 -3.94 20.38 -4.38
N ILE A 329 -3.05 20.69 -3.42
CA ILE A 329 -2.27 21.92 -3.39
C ILE A 329 -0.79 21.63 -3.24
N ILE A 330 0.04 22.31 -4.03
CA ILE A 330 1.49 22.34 -3.90
C ILE A 330 1.93 23.80 -3.90
N GLU A 331 2.59 24.21 -2.82
CA GLU A 331 3.14 25.55 -2.64
C GLU A 331 4.65 25.48 -2.83
N ILE A 332 5.19 26.32 -3.67
CA ILE A 332 6.62 26.46 -3.93
C ILE A 332 7.04 27.81 -3.41
N THR A 333 8.08 27.87 -2.59
CA THR A 333 8.65 29.11 -2.08
C THR A 333 10.13 29.14 -2.45
N ARG A 334 10.57 30.14 -3.22
CA ARG A 334 11.98 30.45 -3.45
C ARG A 334 12.50 31.40 -2.39
N PHE A 335 13.69 31.17 -1.88
CA PHE A 335 14.31 32.06 -0.91
C PHE A 335 14.75 33.37 -1.58
N GLY A 336 14.50 34.48 -0.90
CA GLY A 336 14.92 35.79 -1.35
C GLY A 336 16.40 36.04 -1.10
N SER A 337 16.92 37.03 -1.79
CA SER A 337 18.35 37.42 -1.72
C SER A 337 18.71 38.36 -0.54
N ASN A 338 17.73 38.74 0.30
CA ASN A 338 17.99 39.64 1.42
C ASN A 338 17.27 39.14 2.72
N ALA A 339 17.70 39.69 3.86
CA ALA A 339 17.22 39.28 5.18
C ALA A 339 15.77 39.72 5.51
N VAL A 340 15.09 40.46 4.65
CA VAL A 340 13.76 41.03 4.89
C VAL A 340 12.69 40.29 4.10
N ASN A 341 12.72 38.93 4.14
CA ASN A 341 11.65 38.05 3.64
C ASN A 341 11.13 38.33 2.23
N GLN A 342 11.99 38.74 1.30
CA GLN A 342 11.62 38.73 -0.10
C GLN A 342 11.74 37.30 -0.61
N TYR A 343 10.60 36.64 -0.82
CA TYR A 343 10.51 35.30 -1.41
C TYR A 343 9.47 35.34 -2.54
N GLU A 344 9.69 34.48 -3.52
CA GLU A 344 8.71 34.23 -4.56
C GLU A 344 7.90 33.02 -4.22
N GLN A 345 6.57 33.15 -4.21
CA GLN A 345 5.67 32.05 -3.91
C GLN A 345 4.80 31.72 -5.13
N LYS A 346 4.69 30.45 -5.42
CA LYS A 346 3.83 29.90 -6.47
C LYS A 346 2.97 28.79 -5.90
N VAL A 347 1.68 28.77 -6.22
CA VAL A 347 0.74 27.71 -5.87
C VAL A 347 0.35 26.94 -7.12
N ILE A 348 0.40 25.61 -7.05
CA ILE A 348 0.02 24.70 -8.12
C ILE A 348 -1.13 23.80 -7.60
N HIS A 349 -2.14 23.63 -8.44
CA HIS A 349 -3.18 22.63 -8.27
C HIS A 349 -2.95 21.53 -9.34
N PRO A 350 -2.40 20.36 -8.97
CA PRO A 350 -1.98 19.32 -9.92
C PRO A 350 -3.09 18.75 -10.80
N GLY A 351 -4.35 19.04 -10.44
CA GLY A 351 -5.52 18.44 -11.07
C GLY A 351 -5.90 17.12 -10.39
N ILE A 352 -7.21 16.89 -10.30
CA ILE A 352 -7.77 15.66 -9.75
C ILE A 352 -8.08 14.73 -10.92
N VAL A 353 -7.55 13.52 -10.88
CA VAL A 353 -7.97 12.44 -11.77
C VAL A 353 -8.98 11.58 -11.01
N GLU A 354 -10.15 11.39 -11.58
CA GLU A 354 -11.18 10.52 -10.99
C GLU A 354 -10.66 9.10 -10.85
N GLY A 355 -11.07 8.43 -9.77
CA GLY A 355 -10.69 7.05 -9.46
C GLY A 355 -9.93 6.90 -8.15
N ALA A 356 -9.68 5.67 -7.76
CA ALA A 356 -8.95 5.37 -6.54
C ALA A 356 -7.52 5.92 -6.59
N HIS A 357 -7.00 6.31 -5.44
CA HIS A 357 -5.66 6.91 -5.28
C HIS A 357 -5.40 8.13 -6.20
N GLY A 358 -6.41 8.99 -6.43
CA GLY A 358 -6.24 10.18 -7.25
C GLY A 358 -5.79 9.89 -8.69
N GLY A 359 -6.26 8.77 -9.27
CA GLY A 359 -5.93 8.32 -10.62
C GLY A 359 -4.63 7.54 -10.75
N GLY A 360 -3.91 7.29 -9.66
CA GLY A 360 -2.66 6.54 -9.67
C GLY A 360 -2.82 5.10 -10.19
N ASP A 361 -3.96 4.46 -9.89
CA ASP A 361 -4.28 3.12 -10.40
C ASP A 361 -4.34 3.10 -11.94
N ILE A 362 -4.96 4.10 -12.55
CA ILE A 362 -5.05 4.25 -14.01
C ILE A 362 -3.67 4.46 -14.62
N GLY A 363 -2.85 5.31 -13.99
CA GLY A 363 -1.48 5.58 -14.42
C GLY A 363 -0.62 4.32 -14.42
N LEU A 364 -0.66 3.56 -13.32
CA LEU A 364 0.03 2.27 -13.17
C LEU A 364 -0.40 1.26 -14.25
N MET A 365 -1.71 1.09 -14.46
CA MET A 365 -2.21 0.13 -15.44
C MET A 365 -1.83 0.52 -16.88
N ASN A 366 -1.82 1.82 -17.19
CA ASN A 366 -1.32 2.29 -18.48
C ASN A 366 0.16 1.98 -18.67
N ASP A 367 0.98 2.18 -17.65
CA ASP A 367 2.41 1.88 -17.65
C ASP A 367 2.64 0.38 -17.86
N PHE A 368 1.96 -0.48 -17.09
CA PHE A 368 2.05 -1.92 -17.23
C PHE A 368 1.65 -2.41 -18.63
N ILE A 369 0.53 -1.92 -19.18
CA ILE A 369 0.08 -2.30 -20.52
C ILE A 369 1.07 -1.81 -21.60
N LYS A 370 1.69 -0.64 -21.46
CA LYS A 370 2.72 -0.16 -22.38
C LYS A 370 3.97 -1.04 -22.34
N LEU A 371 4.41 -1.42 -21.13
CA LEU A 371 5.52 -2.34 -20.92
C LEU A 371 5.27 -3.67 -21.64
N LEU A 372 4.12 -4.30 -21.41
CA LEU A 372 3.74 -5.57 -22.06
C LEU A 372 3.66 -5.46 -23.59
N ASN A 373 3.31 -4.29 -24.13
CA ASN A 373 3.31 -4.02 -25.57
C ASN A 373 4.71 -3.60 -26.10
N LYS A 374 5.75 -3.69 -25.30
CA LYS A 374 7.12 -3.30 -25.64
C LYS A 374 7.26 -1.84 -26.13
N ARG A 375 6.36 -0.96 -25.69
CA ARG A 375 6.42 0.49 -25.98
C ARG A 375 7.29 1.26 -24.99
N GLU A 376 7.52 0.68 -23.84
CA GLU A 376 8.45 1.15 -22.81
C GLU A 376 9.32 -0.03 -22.38
N SER A 377 10.59 0.25 -22.03
CA SER A 377 11.55 -0.80 -21.67
C SER A 377 11.56 -1.10 -20.17
N VAL A 378 11.16 -0.14 -19.32
CA VAL A 378 11.17 -0.25 -17.86
C VAL A 378 9.97 0.49 -17.28
N SER A 379 9.27 -0.13 -16.34
CA SER A 379 8.19 0.51 -15.58
C SER A 379 8.76 1.44 -14.51
N LYS A 380 8.03 2.53 -14.19
CA LYS A 380 8.36 3.45 -13.09
C LYS A 380 8.34 2.78 -11.71
N SER A 381 7.62 1.67 -11.55
CA SER A 381 7.55 0.88 -10.31
C SER A 381 7.99 -0.58 -10.55
N SER A 382 9.07 -0.77 -11.34
CA SER A 382 9.69 -2.08 -11.51
C SER A 382 10.17 -2.65 -10.18
N ILE A 383 10.27 -3.99 -10.07
CA ILE A 383 10.78 -4.65 -8.86
C ILE A 383 12.14 -4.09 -8.43
N ASN A 384 13.01 -3.76 -9.38
CA ASN A 384 14.34 -3.22 -9.09
C ASN A 384 14.29 -1.86 -8.35
N GLN A 385 13.28 -1.05 -8.63
CA GLN A 385 13.06 0.24 -7.97
C GLN A 385 12.26 0.10 -6.67
N SER A 386 11.40 -0.91 -6.58
CA SER A 386 10.43 -1.06 -5.49
C SER A 386 10.97 -1.82 -4.28
N VAL A 387 12.01 -2.64 -4.46
CA VAL A 387 12.59 -3.44 -3.36
C VAL A 387 13.10 -2.55 -2.23
N GLU A 388 13.75 -1.42 -2.55
CA GLU A 388 14.33 -0.52 -1.54
C GLU A 388 13.28 -0.04 -0.53
N SER A 389 12.09 0.32 -1.00
CA SER A 389 10.99 0.77 -0.12
C SER A 389 10.55 -0.29 0.89
N HIS A 390 10.59 -1.56 0.50
CA HIS A 390 10.23 -2.68 1.38
C HIS A 390 11.34 -2.97 2.40
N ILE A 391 12.60 -2.93 1.98
CA ILE A 391 13.75 -3.03 2.89
C ILE A 391 13.72 -1.90 3.93
N MET A 392 13.40 -0.67 3.51
CA MET A 392 13.25 0.48 4.42
C MET A 392 12.11 0.28 5.42
N ALA A 393 10.95 -0.20 4.96
CA ALA A 393 9.81 -0.46 5.83
C ALA A 393 10.11 -1.58 6.85
N TYR A 394 10.81 -2.64 6.41
CA TYR A 394 11.29 -3.69 7.29
C TYR A 394 12.31 -3.17 8.32
N ALA A 395 13.31 -2.41 7.88
CA ALA A 395 14.31 -1.80 8.77
C ALA A 395 13.67 -0.85 9.81
N ALA A 396 12.62 -0.12 9.42
CA ALA A 396 11.88 0.72 10.35
C ALA A 396 11.15 -0.09 11.41
N GLU A 397 10.57 -1.23 11.05
CA GLU A 397 9.93 -2.12 12.03
C GLU A 397 10.96 -2.79 12.93
N GLU A 398 12.07 -3.29 12.38
CA GLU A 398 13.16 -3.87 13.16
C GLU A 398 13.76 -2.85 14.15
N SER A 399 13.98 -1.61 13.70
CA SER A 399 14.44 -0.52 14.56
C SER A 399 13.46 -0.25 15.70
N ARG A 400 12.16 -0.21 15.41
CA ARG A 400 11.12 -0.02 16.43
C ARG A 400 11.12 -1.11 17.49
N ILE A 401 11.31 -2.37 17.08
CA ILE A 401 11.29 -3.53 17.98
C ILE A 401 12.58 -3.60 18.81
N SER A 402 13.73 -3.46 18.14
CA SER A 402 15.05 -3.62 18.74
C SER A 402 15.54 -2.37 19.52
N GLY A 403 14.97 -1.20 19.22
CA GLY A 403 15.45 0.10 19.75
C GLY A 403 16.79 0.55 19.16
N LYS A 404 17.27 -0.10 18.09
CA LYS A 404 18.55 0.20 17.44
C LYS A 404 18.36 1.01 16.17
N VAL A 405 19.41 1.73 15.78
CA VAL A 405 19.54 2.27 14.43
C VAL A 405 19.96 1.11 13.52
N ILE A 406 19.23 0.93 12.42
CA ILE A 406 19.51 -0.14 11.44
C ILE A 406 20.29 0.44 10.27
N ASP A 407 21.46 -0.12 9.99
CA ASP A 407 22.25 0.11 8.78
C ASP A 407 21.68 -0.75 7.65
N ILE A 408 21.35 -0.13 6.51
CA ILE A 408 20.66 -0.81 5.42
C ILE A 408 21.59 -1.74 4.65
N ASP A 409 22.85 -1.38 4.49
CA ASP A 409 23.80 -2.24 3.77
C ASP A 409 24.16 -3.48 4.61
N GLU A 410 24.33 -3.32 5.94
CA GLU A 410 24.51 -4.43 6.87
C GLU A 410 23.28 -5.36 6.88
N LEU A 411 22.07 -4.78 6.94
CA LEU A 411 20.82 -5.55 6.86
C LEU A 411 20.76 -6.37 5.58
N LYS A 412 20.99 -5.75 4.41
CA LYS A 412 20.98 -6.46 3.12
C LYS A 412 22.02 -7.58 3.07
N GLN A 413 23.24 -7.36 3.61
CA GLN A 413 24.27 -8.40 3.69
C GLN A 413 23.85 -9.58 4.57
N ASN A 414 23.27 -9.32 5.74
CA ASN A 414 22.77 -10.35 6.64
C ASN A 414 21.64 -11.18 6.00
N LEU A 415 20.73 -10.52 5.28
CA LEU A 415 19.67 -11.20 4.54
C LEU A 415 20.20 -12.13 3.43
N MET A 416 21.33 -11.84 2.83
CA MET A 416 21.97 -12.67 1.79
C MET A 416 22.82 -13.82 2.38
N LEU A 417 23.39 -13.65 3.59
CA LEU A 417 24.32 -14.61 4.19
C LEU A 417 23.62 -15.71 5.01
N GLU A 418 22.46 -15.43 5.57
CA GLU A 418 21.74 -16.42 6.38
C GLU A 418 21.01 -17.43 5.51
N ASP A 419 21.64 -18.56 5.26
CA ASP A 419 21.00 -19.76 4.71
C ASP A 419 19.95 -20.28 5.71
N SER A 420 18.67 -20.31 5.32
CA SER A 420 17.51 -21.03 5.88
C SER A 420 17.21 -21.00 7.39
N SER A 421 17.93 -20.28 8.23
CA SER A 421 17.76 -20.25 9.70
C SER A 421 17.23 -18.92 10.27
N TYR A 422 16.75 -18.01 9.42
CA TYR A 422 16.22 -16.73 9.88
C TYR A 422 15.05 -16.94 10.83
N ASN A 423 15.29 -16.55 12.05
CA ASN A 423 14.39 -16.77 13.16
C ASN A 423 13.09 -15.94 12.96
N LYS A 424 11.95 -16.60 12.86
CA LYS A 424 10.59 -16.00 12.84
C LYS A 424 10.29 -15.10 14.05
N SER A 425 11.29 -14.68 14.83
CA SER A 425 11.17 -13.91 16.06
C SER A 425 10.87 -12.42 15.84
N VAL A 426 11.14 -11.87 14.66
CA VAL A 426 10.89 -10.45 14.36
C VAL A 426 9.43 -10.18 13.94
N VAL A 427 8.68 -11.24 13.69
CA VAL A 427 7.26 -11.18 13.29
C VAL A 427 6.32 -11.57 14.45
N ARG A 428 6.84 -11.62 15.69
CA ARG A 428 6.05 -11.91 16.89
C ARG A 428 5.61 -10.66 17.61
#